data_1a8a3f5ea63d81e04956efb31a20147e
#
_entry.id   1a8a3f5ea63d81e04956efb31a20147e
#
_cell.length_a   1.000
_cell.length_b   1.000
_cell.length_c   1.000
_cell.angle_alpha   90.00
_cell.angle_beta   90.00
_cell.angle_gamma   90.00
#
_symmetry.space_group_name_H-M   'P 1'
#
loop_
_entity.id
_entity.type
_entity.pdbx_description
1 polymer ?
#
loop_
_entity_poly.entity_id
_entity_poly.type
_entity_poly.pdbx_seq_one_letter_code
_entity_poly.pdbx_strand_id
1 'polypeptide(L)'
;MRAYERLLQYVVIDTQSDEYSETVPTTKKQFDLANRLVEEMKDLGIEDACVDSMCYVYGSLPATKGMEHCPKMGWIAHMDTAPDFKGHGVKPCVIKEYDGTDVKLGHSGRVLCTKEFSHLKKLKGRTLITTDGTTLLGSDDKSGIAEILTAVERIQKEQIPHGKIGIAFTPDEEVGAGADYFDVKKFDCDFAYTLDGGEEGEIVYENFN
;
A
#
# COMPACT_ATOMS: atom_id res chain seq x y z
N MET A 1 -15.60 1.46 2.37
CA MET A 1 -14.69 2.47 3.00
C MET A 1 -13.97 3.19 1.88
N ARG A 2 -13.54 4.45 2.07
CA ARG A 2 -12.70 5.15 1.06
C ARG A 2 -11.23 4.78 1.25
N ALA A 3 -10.41 4.83 0.19
CA ALA A 3 -8.99 4.48 0.29
C ALA A 3 -8.24 5.28 1.36
N TYR A 4 -8.44 6.59 1.44
CA TYR A 4 -7.78 7.41 2.46
C TYR A 4 -8.20 7.06 3.90
N GLU A 5 -9.42 6.56 4.12
CA GLU A 5 -9.89 6.13 5.45
C GLU A 5 -9.19 4.84 5.88
N ARG A 6 -8.87 3.93 4.91
CA ARG A 6 -8.03 2.77 5.13
C ARG A 6 -6.59 3.19 5.42
N LEU A 7 -6.02 4.06 4.58
CA LEU A 7 -4.67 4.58 4.77
C LEU A 7 -4.47 5.13 6.19
N LEU A 8 -5.41 5.92 6.70
CA LEU A 8 -5.34 6.48 8.05
C LEU A 8 -5.31 5.41 9.16
N GLN A 9 -5.86 4.21 8.89
CA GLN A 9 -5.79 3.07 9.83
C GLN A 9 -4.45 2.33 9.71
N TYR A 10 -3.85 2.28 8.52
CA TYR A 10 -2.61 1.53 8.28
C TYR A 10 -1.36 2.31 8.69
N VAL A 11 -1.32 3.63 8.46
CA VAL A 11 -0.12 4.44 8.72
C VAL A 11 0.26 4.52 10.19
N VAL A 12 -0.66 4.25 11.11
CA VAL A 12 -0.40 4.23 12.55
C VAL A 12 0.24 2.93 13.04
N ILE A 13 0.24 1.87 12.19
CA ILE A 13 0.89 0.60 12.47
C ILE A 13 2.35 0.72 12.06
N ASP A 14 3.27 0.45 12.98
CA ASP A 14 4.70 0.48 12.72
C ASP A 14 5.12 -0.77 11.92
N THR A 15 5.66 -0.56 10.73
CA THR A 15 6.12 -1.61 9.82
C THR A 15 7.52 -1.32 9.26
N GLN A 16 8.27 -0.43 9.91
CA GLN A 16 9.59 -0.04 9.43
C GLN A 16 10.52 -1.24 9.29
N SER A 17 11.12 -1.40 8.12
CA SER A 17 12.16 -2.39 7.82
C SER A 17 13.49 -2.03 8.48
N ASP A 18 14.45 -2.95 8.42
CA ASP A 18 15.80 -2.79 8.99
C ASP A 18 16.85 -3.32 7.99
N GLU A 19 17.62 -2.41 7.39
CA GLU A 19 18.66 -2.73 6.40
C GLU A 19 19.81 -3.57 6.93
N TYR A 20 19.98 -3.66 8.26
CA TYR A 20 21.04 -4.43 8.90
C TYR A 20 20.57 -5.81 9.38
N SER A 21 19.30 -6.13 9.24
CA SER A 21 18.74 -7.40 9.66
C SER A 21 18.98 -8.49 8.62
N GLU A 22 19.34 -9.68 9.08
CA GLU A 22 19.47 -10.89 8.25
C GLU A 22 18.22 -11.78 8.30
N THR A 23 17.15 -11.34 8.96
CA THR A 23 15.89 -12.12 9.06
C THR A 23 14.88 -11.69 7.99
N VAL A 24 13.90 -12.56 7.73
CA VAL A 24 12.75 -12.23 6.86
C VAL A 24 11.47 -12.50 7.65
N PRO A 25 10.59 -11.50 7.82
CA PRO A 25 10.83 -10.10 7.49
C PRO A 25 11.97 -9.52 8.33
N THR A 26 12.58 -8.43 7.86
CA THR A 26 13.68 -7.75 8.56
C THR A 26 13.27 -7.27 9.94
N THR A 27 11.99 -6.97 10.14
CA THR A 27 11.40 -6.65 11.44
C THR A 27 10.09 -7.39 11.66
N LYS A 28 9.94 -8.02 12.84
CA LYS A 28 8.72 -8.78 13.18
C LYS A 28 7.46 -7.92 13.27
N LYS A 29 7.58 -6.63 13.49
CA LYS A 29 6.46 -5.69 13.56
C LYS A 29 5.66 -5.56 12.25
N GLN A 30 6.25 -5.96 11.12
CA GLN A 30 5.54 -6.02 9.84
C GLN A 30 4.37 -7.02 9.88
N PHE A 31 4.45 -8.07 10.72
CA PHE A 31 3.34 -8.99 10.94
C PHE A 31 2.10 -8.32 11.55
N ASP A 32 2.24 -7.19 12.24
CA ASP A 32 1.09 -6.50 12.85
C ASP A 32 0.15 -5.97 11.75
N LEU A 33 0.72 -5.36 10.69
CA LEU A 33 -0.06 -4.96 9.53
C LEU A 33 -0.51 -6.17 8.71
N ALA A 34 0.36 -7.16 8.46
CA ALA A 34 0.03 -8.36 7.68
C ALA A 34 -1.19 -9.08 8.26
N ASN A 35 -1.23 -9.32 9.58
CA ASN A 35 -2.37 -9.96 10.24
C ASN A 35 -3.64 -9.10 10.13
N ARG A 36 -3.54 -7.78 10.32
CA ARG A 36 -4.66 -6.85 10.14
C ARG A 36 -5.25 -6.91 8.74
N LEU A 37 -4.37 -7.00 7.72
CA LEU A 37 -4.79 -7.10 6.31
C LEU A 37 -5.47 -8.43 6.01
N VAL A 38 -4.97 -9.54 6.55
CA VAL A 38 -5.63 -10.86 6.42
C VAL A 38 -7.04 -10.84 7.02
N GLU A 39 -7.23 -10.22 8.19
CA GLU A 39 -8.56 -10.04 8.79
C GLU A 39 -9.48 -9.23 7.87
N GLU A 40 -9.02 -8.06 7.39
CA GLU A 40 -9.81 -7.21 6.52
C GLU A 40 -10.13 -7.87 5.17
N MET A 41 -9.18 -8.62 4.58
CA MET A 41 -9.41 -9.39 3.37
C MET A 41 -10.51 -10.45 3.58
N LYS A 42 -10.51 -11.15 4.72
CA LYS A 42 -11.59 -12.10 5.07
C LYS A 42 -12.93 -11.42 5.26
N ASP A 43 -12.96 -10.26 5.90
CA ASP A 43 -14.17 -9.44 6.04
C ASP A 43 -14.73 -8.98 4.68
N LEU A 44 -13.86 -8.82 3.69
CA LEU A 44 -14.20 -8.57 2.29
C LEU A 44 -14.54 -9.84 1.51
N GLY A 45 -14.61 -11.01 2.15
CA GLY A 45 -14.97 -12.27 1.52
C GLY A 45 -13.85 -12.95 0.73
N ILE A 46 -12.61 -12.56 0.94
CA ILE A 46 -11.41 -13.24 0.41
C ILE A 46 -11.05 -14.36 1.38
N GLU A 47 -11.70 -15.53 1.22
CA GLU A 47 -11.65 -16.64 2.19
C GLU A 47 -10.24 -17.28 2.26
N ASP A 48 -9.47 -17.26 1.17
CA ASP A 48 -8.13 -17.84 1.08
C ASP A 48 -7.03 -16.88 1.62
N ALA A 49 -7.42 -15.70 2.14
CA ALA A 49 -6.48 -14.74 2.68
C ALA A 49 -5.64 -15.34 3.81
N CYS A 50 -4.33 -15.25 3.67
CA CYS A 50 -3.37 -15.77 4.65
C CYS A 50 -2.06 -14.97 4.63
N VAL A 51 -1.33 -15.03 5.72
CA VAL A 51 0.07 -14.59 5.81
C VAL A 51 0.96 -15.81 6.00
N ASP A 52 2.09 -15.85 5.32
CA ASP A 52 3.06 -16.93 5.47
C ASP A 52 4.14 -16.62 6.53
N SER A 53 5.07 -17.56 6.73
CA SER A 53 6.13 -17.43 7.73
C SER A 53 7.16 -16.36 7.41
N MET A 54 7.22 -15.90 6.16
CA MET A 54 8.10 -14.83 5.69
C MET A 54 7.38 -13.49 5.59
N CYS A 55 6.14 -13.40 6.16
CA CYS A 55 5.32 -12.19 6.21
C CYS A 55 4.69 -11.76 4.86
N TYR A 56 4.67 -12.62 3.84
CA TYR A 56 3.91 -12.33 2.62
C TYR A 56 2.44 -12.61 2.85
N VAL A 57 1.60 -11.65 2.52
CA VAL A 57 0.13 -11.80 2.53
C VAL A 57 -0.33 -12.18 1.13
N TYR A 58 -1.19 -13.19 1.04
CA TYR A 58 -1.81 -13.63 -0.20
C TYR A 58 -3.30 -13.78 -0.04
N GLY A 59 -4.02 -13.60 -1.13
CA GLY A 59 -5.43 -13.92 -1.25
C GLY A 59 -5.91 -13.76 -2.68
N SER A 60 -7.10 -14.26 -2.98
CA SER A 60 -7.64 -14.13 -4.33
C SER A 60 -9.14 -13.85 -4.35
N LEU A 61 -9.57 -13.06 -5.32
CA LEU A 61 -10.95 -12.88 -5.67
C LEU A 61 -11.24 -13.79 -6.88
N PRO A 62 -12.08 -14.82 -6.74
CA PRO A 62 -12.41 -15.74 -7.82
C PRO A 62 -13.01 -15.00 -9.03
N ALA A 63 -12.81 -15.53 -10.23
CA ALA A 63 -13.44 -14.97 -11.42
C ALA A 63 -14.96 -14.94 -11.29
N THR A 64 -15.59 -13.91 -11.79
CA THR A 64 -17.05 -13.86 -11.94
C THR A 64 -17.49 -14.96 -12.91
N LYS A 65 -18.63 -15.58 -12.62
CA LYS A 65 -19.20 -16.65 -13.46
C LYS A 65 -19.24 -16.25 -14.95
N GLY A 66 -18.59 -17.04 -15.78
CA GLY A 66 -18.44 -16.80 -17.22
C GLY A 66 -17.21 -16.01 -17.62
N MET A 67 -16.41 -15.53 -16.64
CA MET A 67 -15.16 -14.79 -16.89
C MET A 67 -13.90 -15.62 -16.54
N GLU A 68 -14.05 -16.93 -16.32
CA GLU A 68 -12.97 -17.85 -15.92
C GLU A 68 -11.90 -18.01 -17.00
N HIS A 69 -12.24 -17.64 -18.26
CA HIS A 69 -11.33 -17.66 -19.39
C HIS A 69 -10.45 -16.40 -19.49
N CYS A 70 -10.73 -15.38 -18.71
CA CYS A 70 -9.93 -14.15 -18.71
C CYS A 70 -8.57 -14.39 -18.03
N PRO A 71 -7.52 -13.68 -18.48
CA PRO A 71 -6.23 -13.72 -17.80
C PRO A 71 -6.35 -13.42 -16.31
N LYS A 72 -5.57 -14.13 -15.51
CA LYS A 72 -5.49 -13.92 -14.07
C LYS A 72 -4.59 -12.72 -13.80
N MET A 73 -5.14 -11.67 -13.23
CA MET A 73 -4.42 -10.44 -12.93
C MET A 73 -4.04 -10.39 -11.45
N GLY A 74 -2.82 -9.99 -11.14
CA GLY A 74 -2.35 -9.77 -9.79
C GLY A 74 -2.25 -8.28 -9.43
N TRP A 75 -2.48 -7.95 -8.16
CA TRP A 75 -2.21 -6.64 -7.56
C TRP A 75 -1.28 -6.82 -6.37
N ILE A 76 -0.21 -6.03 -6.35
CA ILE A 76 0.84 -6.11 -5.34
C ILE A 76 1.09 -4.72 -4.76
N ALA A 77 1.34 -4.64 -3.47
CA ALA A 77 1.82 -3.46 -2.77
C ALA A 77 2.71 -3.89 -1.60
N HIS A 78 3.63 -3.02 -1.14
CA HIS A 78 4.46 -3.38 0.00
C HIS A 78 3.92 -2.84 1.33
N MET A 79 4.27 -3.52 2.43
CA MET A 79 3.76 -3.21 3.77
C MET A 79 4.75 -2.40 4.60
N ASP A 80 6.04 -2.59 4.35
CA ASP A 80 7.08 -1.94 5.14
C ASP A 80 7.22 -0.46 4.81
N THR A 81 7.95 0.24 5.64
CA THR A 81 8.32 1.64 5.45
C THR A 81 9.83 1.80 5.58
N ALA A 82 10.37 2.78 4.86
CA ALA A 82 11.79 3.04 4.78
C ALA A 82 12.47 3.18 6.16
N PRO A 83 13.69 2.64 6.33
CA PRO A 83 14.45 2.74 7.56
C PRO A 83 15.09 4.12 7.78
N ASP A 84 15.16 4.98 6.76
CA ASP A 84 15.89 6.25 6.77
C ASP A 84 15.35 7.28 7.75
N PHE A 85 14.09 7.19 8.10
CA PHE A 85 13.46 8.11 9.04
C PHE A 85 12.41 7.40 9.89
N LYS A 86 12.17 7.92 11.09
CA LYS A 86 11.25 7.34 12.08
C LYS A 86 9.88 7.00 11.48
N GLY A 87 9.50 5.72 11.50
CA GLY A 87 8.24 5.17 10.99
C GLY A 87 7.19 4.82 12.05
N HIS A 88 7.45 5.10 13.34
CA HIS A 88 6.55 4.76 14.44
C HIS A 88 5.99 5.98 15.16
N GLY A 89 4.79 5.83 15.74
CA GLY A 89 4.11 6.94 16.43
C GLY A 89 3.60 7.99 15.44
N VAL A 90 3.23 7.57 14.25
CA VAL A 90 2.72 8.41 13.17
C VAL A 90 1.44 9.12 13.62
N LYS A 91 1.40 10.44 13.40
CA LYS A 91 0.24 11.28 13.67
C LYS A 91 -0.25 11.89 12.37
N PRO A 92 -1.16 11.22 11.67
CA PRO A 92 -1.66 11.71 10.39
C PRO A 92 -2.49 12.99 10.60
N CYS A 93 -2.33 13.94 9.68
CA CYS A 93 -3.07 15.20 9.64
C CYS A 93 -3.79 15.31 8.30
N VAL A 94 -5.11 15.58 8.34
CA VAL A 94 -5.95 15.72 7.14
C VAL A 94 -6.23 17.21 6.91
N ILE A 95 -5.75 17.73 5.78
CA ILE A 95 -5.94 19.11 5.34
C ILE A 95 -6.97 19.11 4.21
N LYS A 96 -8.19 19.54 4.51
CA LYS A 96 -9.26 19.65 3.51
C LYS A 96 -9.11 20.93 2.71
N GLU A 97 -9.55 20.88 1.44
CA GLU A 97 -9.58 22.05 0.55
C GLU A 97 -8.24 22.81 0.53
N TYR A 98 -7.15 22.05 0.35
CA TYR A 98 -5.80 22.61 0.35
C TYR A 98 -5.70 23.82 -0.58
N ASP A 99 -5.12 24.91 -0.09
CA ASP A 99 -5.09 26.19 -0.79
C ASP A 99 -3.97 26.36 -1.83
N GLY A 100 -3.04 25.39 -1.89
CA GLY A 100 -1.90 25.40 -2.82
C GLY A 100 -0.66 26.14 -2.28
N THR A 101 -0.63 26.47 -0.98
CA THR A 101 0.49 27.17 -0.33
C THR A 101 1.36 26.22 0.48
N ASP A 102 2.44 26.74 1.08
CA ASP A 102 3.34 25.97 1.94
C ASP A 102 2.60 25.39 3.16
N VAL A 103 2.88 24.11 3.49
CA VAL A 103 2.25 23.40 4.60
C VAL A 103 3.22 23.24 5.75
N LYS A 104 2.91 23.84 6.90
CA LYS A 104 3.64 23.61 8.16
C LYS A 104 3.22 22.26 8.76
N LEU A 105 4.20 21.43 9.09
CA LEU A 105 3.97 20.09 9.63
C LEU A 105 3.96 20.15 11.17
N GLY A 106 2.78 20.33 11.75
CA GLY A 106 2.60 20.40 13.20
C GLY A 106 3.49 21.46 13.85
N HIS A 107 4.19 21.08 14.92
CA HIS A 107 5.15 21.93 15.65
C HIS A 107 6.61 21.50 15.42
N SER A 108 6.88 20.66 14.42
CA SER A 108 8.22 20.13 14.12
C SER A 108 9.20 21.17 13.57
N GLY A 109 8.69 22.33 13.13
CA GLY A 109 9.46 23.33 12.39
C GLY A 109 9.66 23.00 10.90
N ARG A 110 9.22 21.81 10.45
CA ARG A 110 9.29 21.37 9.03
C ARG A 110 8.16 21.99 8.23
N VAL A 111 8.46 22.28 6.96
CA VAL A 111 7.52 22.87 6.01
C VAL A 111 7.61 22.13 4.69
N LEU A 112 6.48 21.70 4.15
CA LEU A 112 6.39 21.27 2.75
C LEU A 112 6.31 22.54 1.89
N CYS A 113 7.44 22.93 1.33
CA CYS A 113 7.56 24.17 0.58
C CYS A 113 7.17 23.97 -0.88
N THR A 114 6.21 24.74 -1.37
CA THR A 114 5.74 24.65 -2.77
C THR A 114 6.79 25.08 -3.79
N LYS A 115 7.90 25.69 -3.35
CA LYS A 115 9.05 26.00 -4.18
C LYS A 115 9.92 24.76 -4.42
N GLU A 116 10.06 23.90 -3.42
CA GLU A 116 10.80 22.64 -3.50
C GLU A 116 9.92 21.52 -4.09
N PHE A 117 8.67 21.41 -3.61
CA PHE A 117 7.68 20.43 -4.02
C PHE A 117 6.64 21.10 -4.94
N SER A 118 7.03 21.42 -6.17
CA SER A 118 6.22 22.23 -7.10
C SER A 118 4.86 21.60 -7.45
N HIS A 119 4.75 20.25 -7.38
CA HIS A 119 3.51 19.50 -7.61
C HIS A 119 2.41 19.87 -6.60
N LEU A 120 2.75 20.31 -5.38
CA LEU A 120 1.78 20.73 -4.38
C LEU A 120 0.82 21.81 -4.91
N LYS A 121 1.29 22.70 -5.77
CA LYS A 121 0.45 23.74 -6.38
C LYS A 121 -0.68 23.18 -7.24
N LYS A 122 -0.45 22.00 -7.86
CA LYS A 122 -1.43 21.29 -8.67
C LYS A 122 -2.55 20.65 -7.82
N LEU A 123 -2.29 20.48 -6.52
CA LEU A 123 -3.21 19.82 -5.58
C LEU A 123 -4.19 20.81 -4.90
N LYS A 124 -4.21 22.07 -5.31
CA LYS A 124 -5.16 23.06 -4.78
C LYS A 124 -6.61 22.59 -4.89
N GLY A 125 -7.36 22.71 -3.79
CA GLY A 125 -8.76 22.25 -3.68
C GLY A 125 -8.88 20.76 -3.33
N ARG A 126 -7.77 19.99 -3.34
CA ARG A 126 -7.77 18.57 -2.91
C ARG A 126 -7.61 18.46 -1.39
N THR A 127 -7.82 17.26 -0.87
CA THR A 127 -7.49 16.92 0.51
C THR A 127 -6.09 16.33 0.55
N LEU A 128 -5.22 16.89 1.39
CA LEU A 128 -3.89 16.33 1.66
C LEU A 128 -3.91 15.54 2.97
N ILE A 129 -3.11 14.48 3.02
CA ILE A 129 -2.78 13.76 4.24
C ILE A 129 -1.28 13.93 4.47
N THR A 130 -0.92 14.42 5.64
CA THR A 130 0.47 14.65 6.06
C THR A 130 0.70 14.07 7.45
N THR A 131 1.93 14.17 7.97
CA THR A 131 2.22 13.95 9.38
C THR A 131 2.39 15.27 10.13
N ASP A 132 2.69 15.19 11.43
CA ASP A 132 3.13 16.32 12.22
C ASP A 132 4.60 16.72 11.97
N GLY A 133 5.27 16.07 11.02
CA GLY A 133 6.67 16.30 10.64
C GLY A 133 7.70 15.63 11.55
N THR A 134 7.28 14.80 12.50
CA THR A 134 8.19 14.05 13.40
C THR A 134 8.44 12.63 12.94
N THR A 135 7.68 12.14 11.97
CA THR A 135 7.76 10.79 11.39
C THR A 135 7.58 10.82 9.88
N LEU A 136 7.88 9.71 9.19
CA LEU A 136 7.30 9.41 7.89
C LEU A 136 5.77 9.30 8.02
N LEU A 137 5.04 9.49 6.92
CA LEU A 137 3.62 9.13 6.86
C LEU A 137 3.45 7.63 6.66
N GLY A 138 4.31 7.02 5.84
CA GLY A 138 4.19 5.62 5.42
C GLY A 138 3.08 5.42 4.39
N SER A 139 2.76 6.46 3.59
CA SER A 139 1.88 6.31 2.43
C SER A 139 2.51 5.47 1.34
N ASP A 140 3.79 5.48 1.25
CA ASP A 140 4.64 4.56 0.54
C ASP A 140 4.88 3.34 1.43
N ASP A 141 4.30 2.14 1.15
CA ASP A 141 3.25 1.97 0.11
C ASP A 141 1.91 1.49 0.71
N LYS A 142 1.59 1.93 1.93
CA LYS A 142 0.29 1.64 2.54
C LYS A 142 -0.88 2.29 1.76
N SER A 143 -0.59 3.25 0.87
CA SER A 143 -1.60 3.80 -0.04
C SER A 143 -1.99 2.80 -1.12
N GLY A 144 -1.04 2.11 -1.73
CA GLY A 144 -1.32 1.02 -2.68
C GLY A 144 -2.15 -0.10 -2.05
N ILE A 145 -1.81 -0.50 -0.82
CA ILE A 145 -2.64 -1.45 -0.06
C ILE A 145 -4.08 -0.95 0.10
N ALA A 146 -4.26 0.31 0.52
CA ALA A 146 -5.57 0.90 0.73
C ALA A 146 -6.37 1.02 -0.57
N GLU A 147 -5.72 1.29 -1.68
CA GLU A 147 -6.33 1.37 -3.02
C GLU A 147 -6.76 0.00 -3.50
N ILE A 148 -5.91 -1.03 -3.38
CA ILE A 148 -6.22 -2.42 -3.73
C ILE A 148 -7.48 -2.89 -3.00
N LEU A 149 -7.51 -2.80 -1.66
CA LEU A 149 -8.65 -3.27 -0.89
C LEU A 149 -9.92 -2.42 -1.11
N THR A 150 -9.78 -1.15 -1.46
CA THR A 150 -10.91 -0.31 -1.84
C THR A 150 -11.45 -0.68 -3.22
N ALA A 151 -10.57 -1.01 -4.17
CA ALA A 151 -10.97 -1.50 -5.49
C ALA A 151 -11.71 -2.84 -5.40
N VAL A 152 -11.20 -3.78 -4.58
CA VAL A 152 -11.86 -5.06 -4.29
C VAL A 152 -13.27 -4.84 -3.72
N GLU A 153 -13.40 -4.02 -2.68
CA GLU A 153 -14.70 -3.70 -2.08
C GLU A 153 -15.68 -3.11 -3.11
N ARG A 154 -15.17 -2.24 -4.00
CA ARG A 154 -15.97 -1.62 -5.03
C ARG A 154 -16.40 -2.62 -6.11
N ILE A 155 -15.48 -3.47 -6.59
CA ILE A 155 -15.78 -4.53 -7.58
C ILE A 155 -16.92 -5.42 -7.08
N GLN A 156 -16.86 -5.85 -5.82
CA GLN A 156 -17.87 -6.70 -5.22
C GLN A 156 -19.21 -5.96 -5.05
N LYS A 157 -19.22 -4.73 -4.53
CA LYS A 157 -20.43 -3.93 -4.32
C LYS A 157 -21.14 -3.57 -5.61
N GLU A 158 -20.39 -3.21 -6.64
CA GLU A 158 -20.91 -2.82 -7.95
C GLU A 158 -21.11 -4.02 -8.88
N GLN A 159 -20.76 -5.23 -8.42
CA GLN A 159 -20.85 -6.48 -9.18
C GLN A 159 -20.15 -6.38 -10.56
N ILE A 160 -18.98 -5.77 -10.59
CA ILE A 160 -18.19 -5.57 -11.80
C ILE A 160 -17.68 -6.95 -12.28
N PRO A 161 -17.98 -7.40 -13.51
CA PRO A 161 -17.46 -8.65 -14.03
C PRO A 161 -15.92 -8.61 -14.14
N HIS A 162 -15.24 -9.68 -13.68
CA HIS A 162 -13.78 -9.76 -13.69
C HIS A 162 -13.28 -11.19 -13.79
N GLY A 163 -12.09 -11.40 -14.34
CA GLY A 163 -11.31 -12.63 -14.20
C GLY A 163 -10.81 -12.83 -12.76
N LYS A 164 -10.04 -13.90 -12.50
CA LYS A 164 -9.39 -14.06 -11.19
C LYS A 164 -8.50 -12.84 -10.90
N ILE A 165 -8.60 -12.28 -9.70
CA ILE A 165 -7.71 -11.24 -9.20
C ILE A 165 -6.92 -11.80 -8.02
N GLY A 166 -5.59 -11.94 -8.19
CA GLY A 166 -4.68 -12.24 -7.09
C GLY A 166 -4.31 -10.97 -6.34
N ILE A 167 -4.14 -11.08 -5.05
CA ILE A 167 -3.74 -9.97 -4.17
C ILE A 167 -2.54 -10.44 -3.36
N ALA A 168 -1.48 -9.64 -3.33
CA ALA A 168 -0.36 -9.90 -2.47
C ALA A 168 0.16 -8.62 -1.83
N PHE A 169 0.60 -8.73 -0.56
CA PHE A 169 1.32 -7.66 0.12
C PHE A 169 2.66 -8.20 0.59
N THR A 170 3.73 -7.47 0.24
CA THR A 170 5.11 -7.90 0.46
C THR A 170 5.75 -7.19 1.65
N PRO A 171 6.64 -7.85 2.40
CA PRO A 171 7.53 -7.20 3.35
C PRO A 171 8.80 -6.68 2.65
N ASP A 172 9.60 -5.88 3.34
CA ASP A 172 11.02 -5.59 3.07
C ASP A 172 11.35 -5.03 1.67
N GLU A 173 10.39 -4.36 1.01
CA GLU A 173 10.62 -3.73 -0.29
C GLU A 173 11.68 -2.62 -0.18
N GLU A 174 11.56 -1.76 0.84
CA GLU A 174 12.39 -0.58 1.09
C GLU A 174 13.87 -0.89 1.39
N VAL A 175 14.18 -2.16 1.61
CA VAL A 175 15.55 -2.67 1.74
C VAL A 175 15.94 -3.59 0.58
N GLY A 176 15.14 -3.61 -0.49
CA GLY A 176 15.43 -4.33 -1.73
C GLY A 176 15.20 -5.83 -1.68
N ALA A 177 14.49 -6.35 -0.66
CA ALA A 177 14.26 -7.79 -0.45
C ALA A 177 12.80 -8.22 -0.69
N GLY A 178 11.93 -7.32 -1.16
CA GLY A 178 10.49 -7.54 -1.29
C GLY A 178 10.10 -8.72 -2.19
N ALA A 179 10.93 -9.15 -3.11
CA ALA A 179 10.66 -10.26 -4.03
C ALA A 179 11.34 -11.59 -3.64
N ASP A 180 12.26 -11.60 -2.67
CA ASP A 180 13.19 -12.71 -2.44
C ASP A 180 12.51 -14.06 -2.12
N TYR A 181 11.40 -14.01 -1.39
CA TYR A 181 10.63 -15.20 -0.98
C TYR A 181 9.20 -15.19 -1.51
N PHE A 182 8.93 -14.37 -2.52
CA PHE A 182 7.59 -14.30 -3.11
C PHE A 182 7.22 -15.61 -3.81
N ASP A 183 6.14 -16.26 -3.37
CA ASP A 183 5.67 -17.52 -3.96
C ASP A 183 4.80 -17.26 -5.19
N VAL A 184 5.44 -17.15 -6.36
CA VAL A 184 4.78 -16.95 -7.65
C VAL A 184 3.75 -18.05 -7.96
N LYS A 185 4.02 -19.30 -7.53
CA LYS A 185 3.11 -20.42 -7.77
C LYS A 185 1.85 -20.32 -6.95
N LYS A 186 1.99 -19.91 -5.68
CA LYS A 186 0.85 -19.66 -4.80
C LYS A 186 0.03 -18.46 -5.26
N PHE A 187 0.69 -17.41 -5.73
CA PHE A 187 0.04 -16.21 -6.26
C PHE A 187 -0.78 -16.52 -7.52
N ASP A 188 -0.32 -17.43 -8.38
CA ASP A 188 -1.04 -18.00 -9.54
C ASP A 188 -1.74 -16.93 -10.40
N CYS A 189 -0.97 -15.94 -10.86
CA CYS A 189 -1.42 -14.90 -11.80
C CYS A 189 -0.60 -14.94 -13.08
N ASP A 190 -1.24 -14.58 -14.22
CA ASP A 190 -0.58 -14.55 -15.53
C ASP A 190 0.31 -13.30 -15.67
N PHE A 191 -0.10 -12.20 -15.01
CA PHE A 191 0.65 -10.95 -14.89
C PHE A 191 0.19 -10.20 -13.63
N ALA A 192 0.97 -9.22 -13.20
CA ALA A 192 0.63 -8.40 -12.05
C ALA A 192 0.99 -6.92 -12.26
N TYR A 193 0.29 -6.06 -11.54
CA TYR A 193 0.66 -4.67 -11.34
C TYR A 193 1.11 -4.48 -9.89
N THR A 194 2.24 -3.83 -9.70
CA THR A 194 2.63 -3.27 -8.40
C THR A 194 2.05 -1.86 -8.32
N LEU A 195 1.27 -1.60 -7.29
CA LEU A 195 0.72 -0.28 -7.00
C LEU A 195 1.68 0.38 -6.02
N ASP A 196 2.43 1.33 -6.51
CA ASP A 196 3.46 2.02 -5.74
C ASP A 196 3.52 3.51 -6.12
N GLY A 197 4.39 4.29 -5.48
CA GLY A 197 4.49 5.72 -5.69
C GLY A 197 4.79 6.10 -7.15
N GLY A 198 4.18 7.21 -7.60
CA GLY A 198 4.35 7.71 -8.97
C GLY A 198 3.45 8.90 -9.26
N GLU A 199 3.36 9.32 -10.52
CA GLU A 199 2.42 10.36 -10.92
C GLU A 199 1.00 9.79 -11.06
N GLU A 200 -0.01 10.60 -10.71
CA GLU A 200 -1.43 10.21 -10.77
C GLU A 200 -1.81 9.78 -12.20
N GLY A 201 -2.26 8.52 -12.35
CA GLY A 201 -2.70 7.95 -13.62
C GLY A 201 -1.57 7.39 -14.50
N GLU A 202 -0.35 7.34 -14.00
CA GLU A 202 0.78 6.72 -14.69
C GLU A 202 0.71 5.20 -14.57
N ILE A 203 0.97 4.51 -15.67
CA ILE A 203 1.23 3.06 -15.71
C ILE A 203 2.56 2.88 -16.41
N VAL A 204 3.56 2.43 -15.65
CA VAL A 204 4.89 2.14 -16.17
C VAL A 204 4.97 0.64 -16.48
N TYR A 205 5.44 0.30 -17.68
CA TYR A 205 5.80 -1.07 -18.03
C TYR A 205 7.15 -1.05 -18.72
N GLU A 206 8.13 -1.61 -18.04
CA GLU A 206 9.50 -1.69 -18.55
C GLU A 206 10.03 -3.11 -18.32
N ASN A 207 10.90 -3.57 -19.22
CA ASN A 207 11.65 -4.81 -19.04
C ASN A 207 13.05 -4.41 -18.57
N PHE A 208 13.39 -4.81 -17.36
CA PHE A 208 14.75 -4.71 -16.85
C PHE A 208 15.49 -6.03 -17.09
N ASN A 209 16.73 -5.93 -17.53
CA ASN A 209 17.67 -7.04 -17.61
C ASN A 209 18.78 -6.83 -16.60
#